data_f4a4efa4330dd908d55581ffe871be82
#
_entry.id   f4a4efa4330dd908d55581ffe871be82
#
_cell.length_a   1.000
_cell.length_b   1.000
_cell.length_c   1.000
_cell.angle_alpha   90.00
_cell.angle_beta   90.00
_cell.angle_gamma   90.00
#
_symmetry.space_group_name_H-M   'P 1'
#
loop_
_entity.id
_entity.type
_entity.pdbx_description
1 polymer ?
#
loop_
_entity_poly.entity_id
_entity_poly.type
_entity_poly.pdbx_seq_one_letter_code
_entity_poly.pdbx_strand_id
1 'polypeptide(L)'
;MPDTIRSLVDTQAAARPADVWLVAPETGRELTYAGLRESSLRLAAFLADRGIAAGERVATFMGNGLQTARLFIGVMYAGRVVTPLNLLAQASQLDYVLAHSDARLVFVAPAERERLAASAARAGRAIEIVTVDPDCEEFITDLAQRSDGLAPSACGDDALMMYTSGTTGVPKGVVLTHGNVIAGGRFVSQAHALTERDRVLAVLPLYHINAQIVTAIAPLVHGGSLVMPRRFSAGEFWSLACGHRCTWINVVPTIISYLLAGPDP
;
A
#
# COMPACT_ATOMS: atom_id res chain seq x y z
N MET A 1 22.95 -1.23 4.98
CA MET A 1 21.81 -1.35 4.03
C MET A 1 20.55 -0.84 4.75
N PRO A 2 19.59 -0.24 4.03
CA PRO A 2 18.32 0.14 4.66
C PRO A 2 17.66 -1.03 5.36
N ASP A 3 17.19 -0.84 6.57
CA ASP A 3 16.61 -1.86 7.45
C ASP A 3 15.18 -1.52 7.90
N THR A 4 14.71 -0.30 7.60
CA THR A 4 13.34 0.16 7.80
C THR A 4 12.76 0.72 6.50
N ILE A 5 11.44 0.76 6.38
CA ILE A 5 10.78 1.37 5.21
C ILE A 5 11.17 2.86 5.08
N ARG A 6 11.34 3.55 6.21
CA ARG A 6 11.82 4.93 6.21
C ARG A 6 13.21 5.04 5.58
N SER A 7 14.18 4.29 6.11
CA SER A 7 15.56 4.32 5.58
C SER A 7 15.62 3.92 4.11
N LEU A 8 14.73 3.02 3.68
CA LEU A 8 14.64 2.61 2.27
C LEU A 8 14.12 3.74 1.38
N VAL A 9 13.01 4.40 1.76
CA VAL A 9 12.46 5.54 1.02
C VAL A 9 13.46 6.70 0.97
N ASP A 10 14.09 7.03 2.11
CA ASP A 10 15.08 8.11 2.19
C ASP A 10 16.29 7.83 1.28
N THR A 11 16.77 6.57 1.25
CA THR A 11 17.87 6.14 0.37
C THR A 11 17.50 6.31 -1.10
N GLN A 12 16.32 5.86 -1.50
CA GLN A 12 15.88 5.99 -2.91
C GLN A 12 15.62 7.45 -3.28
N ALA A 13 14.98 8.24 -2.41
CA ALA A 13 14.75 9.65 -2.67
C ALA A 13 16.05 10.48 -2.77
N ALA A 14 17.10 10.09 -2.05
CA ALA A 14 18.42 10.73 -2.16
C ALA A 14 19.14 10.31 -3.44
N ALA A 15 19.06 9.03 -3.83
CA ALA A 15 19.77 8.50 -4.99
C ALA A 15 19.12 8.90 -6.34
N ARG A 16 17.78 8.97 -6.36
CA ARG A 16 16.97 9.15 -7.57
C ARG A 16 15.70 9.98 -7.34
N PRO A 17 15.82 11.23 -6.90
CA PRO A 17 14.68 12.04 -6.46
C PRO A 17 13.61 12.25 -7.53
N ALA A 18 14.01 12.39 -8.79
CA ALA A 18 13.12 12.66 -9.92
C ALA A 18 12.56 11.39 -10.59
N ASP A 19 13.09 10.20 -10.26
CA ASP A 19 12.62 8.97 -10.87
C ASP A 19 11.21 8.64 -10.35
N VAL A 20 10.37 8.17 -11.26
CA VAL A 20 8.99 7.80 -10.96
C VAL A 20 8.98 6.45 -10.26
N TRP A 21 8.40 6.41 -9.06
CA TRP A 21 8.12 5.17 -8.35
C TRP A 21 6.78 4.56 -8.76
N LEU A 22 5.72 5.38 -8.92
CA LEU A 22 4.37 4.92 -9.24
C LEU A 22 3.74 5.74 -10.35
N VAL A 23 3.03 5.06 -11.27
CA VAL A 23 2.14 5.65 -12.27
C VAL A 23 0.71 5.18 -12.01
N ALA A 24 -0.25 6.11 -11.92
CA ALA A 24 -1.69 5.84 -11.91
C ALA A 24 -2.25 6.04 -13.33
N PRO A 25 -2.51 4.97 -14.08
CA PRO A 25 -2.76 5.08 -15.52
C PRO A 25 -4.08 5.78 -15.85
N GLU A 26 -5.12 5.67 -15.01
CA GLU A 26 -6.42 6.30 -15.25
C GLU A 26 -6.39 7.83 -15.18
N THR A 27 -5.44 8.38 -14.46
CA THR A 27 -5.30 9.84 -14.30
C THR A 27 -4.03 10.38 -14.98
N GLY A 28 -3.12 9.48 -15.38
CA GLY A 28 -1.80 9.85 -15.89
C GLY A 28 -0.87 10.45 -14.83
N ARG A 29 -1.26 10.40 -13.55
CA ARG A 29 -0.44 10.94 -12.45
C ARG A 29 0.71 10.05 -12.11
N GLU A 30 1.81 10.69 -11.74
CA GLU A 30 3.05 10.04 -11.33
C GLU A 30 3.44 10.47 -9.92
N LEU A 31 4.04 9.55 -9.18
CA LEU A 31 4.65 9.81 -7.89
C LEU A 31 6.13 9.49 -7.96
N THR A 32 6.97 10.50 -7.82
CA THR A 32 8.42 10.33 -7.79
C THR A 32 8.89 9.84 -6.41
N TYR A 33 10.14 9.38 -6.31
CA TYR A 33 10.73 9.00 -5.03
C TYR A 33 10.83 10.18 -4.06
N ALA A 34 11.16 11.38 -4.55
CA ALA A 34 11.13 12.60 -3.73
C ALA A 34 9.70 12.93 -3.27
N GLY A 35 8.71 12.80 -4.15
CA GLY A 35 7.30 12.99 -3.82
C GLY A 35 6.78 11.99 -2.81
N LEU A 36 7.19 10.72 -2.91
CA LEU A 36 6.85 9.68 -1.93
C LEU A 36 7.42 10.02 -0.54
N ARG A 37 8.68 10.43 -0.48
CA ARG A 37 9.31 10.85 0.77
C ARG A 37 8.61 12.06 1.39
N GLU A 38 8.40 13.11 0.62
CA GLU A 38 7.75 14.35 1.08
C GLU A 38 6.34 14.07 1.60
N SER A 39 5.54 13.31 0.84
CA SER A 39 4.19 12.94 1.25
C SER A 39 4.17 12.06 2.50
N SER A 40 5.18 11.21 2.69
CA SER A 40 5.30 10.37 3.90
C SER A 40 5.62 11.21 5.14
N LEU A 41 6.45 12.26 5.02
CA LEU A 41 6.73 13.20 6.10
C LEU A 41 5.48 14.00 6.50
N ARG A 42 4.68 14.43 5.53
CA ARG A 42 3.40 15.11 5.80
C ARG A 42 2.38 14.18 6.44
N LEU A 43 2.28 12.94 5.98
CA LEU A 43 1.43 11.93 6.61
C LEU A 43 1.84 11.67 8.06
N ALA A 44 3.14 11.63 8.33
CA ALA A 44 3.63 11.44 9.69
C ALA A 44 3.19 12.58 10.64
N ALA A 45 3.26 13.84 10.19
CA ALA A 45 2.74 14.99 10.93
C ALA A 45 1.23 14.88 11.12
N PHE A 46 0.48 14.58 10.06
CA PHE A 46 -0.96 14.39 10.11
C PHE A 46 -1.41 13.34 11.15
N LEU A 47 -0.68 12.24 11.25
CA LEU A 47 -0.94 11.18 12.22
C LEU A 47 -0.57 11.61 13.65
N ALA A 48 0.56 12.33 13.81
CA ALA A 48 1.00 12.85 15.09
C ALA A 48 0.03 13.89 15.67
N ASP A 49 -0.47 14.81 14.84
CA ASP A 49 -1.48 15.83 15.23
C ASP A 49 -2.78 15.21 15.73
N ARG A 50 -3.07 13.96 15.32
CA ARG A 50 -4.22 13.17 15.79
C ARG A 50 -3.91 12.27 16.98
N GLY A 51 -2.72 12.41 17.55
CA GLY A 51 -2.29 11.62 18.69
C GLY A 51 -2.08 10.13 18.38
N ILE A 52 -1.86 9.78 17.11
CA ILE A 52 -1.53 8.40 16.72
C ILE A 52 -0.04 8.19 16.91
N ALA A 53 0.33 7.43 17.93
CA ALA A 53 1.71 7.19 18.32
C ALA A 53 2.43 6.19 17.40
N ALA A 54 3.77 6.13 17.50
CA ALA A 54 4.55 5.09 16.85
C ALA A 54 4.10 3.70 17.34
N GLY A 55 4.04 2.73 16.42
CA GLY A 55 3.56 1.37 16.67
C GLY A 55 2.03 1.21 16.68
N GLU A 56 1.25 2.31 16.73
CA GLU A 56 -0.20 2.21 16.61
C GLU A 56 -0.64 1.88 15.18
N ARG A 57 -1.82 1.29 15.05
CA ARG A 57 -2.32 0.75 13.78
C ARG A 57 -3.18 1.77 13.03
N VAL A 58 -2.88 1.91 11.75
CA VAL A 58 -3.63 2.73 10.80
C VAL A 58 -4.10 1.83 9.66
N ALA A 59 -5.42 1.70 9.50
CA ALA A 59 -5.97 0.83 8.46
C ALA A 59 -6.27 1.60 7.17
N THR A 60 -6.32 0.86 6.06
CA THR A 60 -6.81 1.35 4.78
C THR A 60 -7.94 0.45 4.27
N PHE A 61 -9.06 1.04 3.86
CA PHE A 61 -10.20 0.34 3.26
C PHE A 61 -10.49 0.97 1.90
N MET A 62 -9.59 0.71 0.96
CA MET A 62 -9.52 1.39 -0.34
C MET A 62 -9.09 0.40 -1.42
N GLY A 63 -9.55 0.63 -2.66
CA GLY A 63 -9.02 -0.03 -3.85
C GLY A 63 -7.62 0.46 -4.20
N ASN A 64 -7.04 -0.10 -5.26
CA ASN A 64 -5.77 0.38 -5.80
C ASN A 64 -5.89 1.84 -6.25
N GLY A 65 -4.77 2.55 -6.25
CA GLY A 65 -4.64 3.93 -6.67
C GLY A 65 -3.42 4.60 -6.06
N LEU A 66 -3.10 5.78 -6.54
CA LEU A 66 -1.93 6.53 -6.12
C LEU A 66 -1.93 6.79 -4.61
N GLN A 67 -3.08 7.23 -4.05
CA GLN A 67 -3.18 7.55 -2.64
C GLN A 67 -3.15 6.30 -1.76
N THR A 68 -3.70 5.18 -2.22
CA THR A 68 -3.63 3.91 -1.50
C THR A 68 -2.18 3.45 -1.34
N ALA A 69 -1.39 3.54 -2.41
CA ALA A 69 0.03 3.19 -2.37
C ALA A 69 0.85 4.18 -1.50
N ARG A 70 0.57 5.48 -1.58
CA ARG A 70 1.16 6.51 -0.69
C ARG A 70 0.90 6.19 0.78
N LEU A 71 -0.35 5.88 1.12
CA LEU A 71 -0.74 5.51 2.49
C LEU A 71 -0.05 4.24 2.95
N PHE A 72 0.00 3.22 2.09
CA PHE A 72 0.64 1.95 2.40
C PHE A 72 2.12 2.13 2.80
N ILE A 73 2.88 2.88 2.01
CA ILE A 73 4.29 3.16 2.34
C ILE A 73 4.41 4.21 3.44
N GLY A 74 3.64 5.29 3.38
CA GLY A 74 3.76 6.43 4.27
C GLY A 74 3.42 6.11 5.74
N VAL A 75 2.46 5.23 6.00
CA VAL A 75 2.14 4.77 7.37
C VAL A 75 3.34 4.03 7.98
N MET A 76 3.95 3.12 7.24
CA MET A 76 5.17 2.42 7.68
C MET A 76 6.35 3.37 7.82
N TYR A 77 6.51 4.32 6.88
CA TYR A 77 7.54 5.37 6.96
C TYR A 77 7.41 6.18 8.25
N ALA A 78 6.18 6.50 8.62
CA ALA A 78 5.87 7.23 9.84
C ALA A 78 6.08 6.42 11.14
N GLY A 79 6.49 5.16 11.05
CA GLY A 79 6.68 4.27 12.21
C GLY A 79 5.36 3.77 12.81
N ARG A 80 4.29 3.70 12.03
CA ARG A 80 3.00 3.12 12.40
C ARG A 80 2.80 1.80 11.65
N VAL A 81 1.87 0.97 12.12
CA VAL A 81 1.56 -0.31 11.50
C VAL A 81 0.43 -0.14 10.51
N VAL A 82 0.71 -0.29 9.21
CA VAL A 82 -0.34 -0.26 8.19
C VAL A 82 -1.16 -1.54 8.21
N THR A 83 -2.49 -1.42 8.16
CA THR A 83 -3.41 -2.56 8.18
C THR A 83 -4.38 -2.47 6.99
N PRO A 84 -4.00 -2.97 5.80
CA PRO A 84 -4.89 -2.98 4.64
C PRO A 84 -6.04 -3.97 4.85
N LEU A 85 -7.28 -3.48 4.70
CA LEU A 85 -8.50 -4.27 4.90
C LEU A 85 -9.01 -4.78 3.55
N ASN A 86 -9.45 -6.04 3.52
CA ASN A 86 -9.99 -6.67 2.32
C ASN A 86 -11.36 -6.09 1.96
N LEU A 87 -11.48 -5.47 0.80
CA LEU A 87 -12.73 -4.90 0.30
C LEU A 87 -13.82 -5.96 0.03
N LEU A 88 -13.43 -7.22 -0.17
CA LEU A 88 -14.36 -8.33 -0.39
C LEU A 88 -14.79 -9.01 0.90
N ALA A 89 -14.31 -8.56 2.07
CA ALA A 89 -14.70 -9.12 3.36
C ALA A 89 -16.20 -8.98 3.57
N GLN A 90 -16.84 -10.03 4.11
CA GLN A 90 -18.24 -9.95 4.53
C GLN A 90 -18.39 -9.06 5.78
N ALA A 91 -19.57 -8.55 6.05
CA ALA A 91 -19.82 -7.62 7.15
C ALA A 91 -19.29 -8.16 8.50
N SER A 92 -19.59 -9.40 8.85
CA SER A 92 -19.12 -10.03 10.09
C SER A 92 -17.59 -10.16 10.18
N GLN A 93 -16.92 -10.38 9.04
CA GLN A 93 -15.46 -10.43 8.98
C GLN A 93 -14.86 -9.03 9.17
N LEU A 94 -15.45 -8.01 8.55
CA LEU A 94 -15.01 -6.62 8.70
C LEU A 94 -15.21 -6.15 10.14
N ASP A 95 -16.36 -6.44 10.75
CA ASP A 95 -16.66 -6.15 12.16
C ASP A 95 -15.60 -6.77 13.09
N TYR A 96 -15.31 -8.06 12.89
CA TYR A 96 -14.26 -8.75 13.64
C TYR A 96 -12.89 -8.11 13.46
N VAL A 97 -12.48 -7.83 12.22
CA VAL A 97 -11.18 -7.25 11.93
C VAL A 97 -11.05 -5.86 12.55
N LEU A 98 -12.08 -5.01 12.49
CA LEU A 98 -12.07 -3.69 13.11
C LEU A 98 -12.00 -3.78 14.64
N ALA A 99 -12.71 -4.75 15.25
CA ALA A 99 -12.63 -4.99 16.69
C ALA A 99 -11.24 -5.48 17.15
N HIS A 100 -10.61 -6.36 16.35
CA HIS A 100 -9.38 -7.07 16.70
C HIS A 100 -8.11 -6.30 16.32
N SER A 101 -8.14 -5.47 15.26
CA SER A 101 -6.94 -4.84 14.71
C SER A 101 -6.38 -3.72 15.59
N ASP A 102 -7.13 -3.21 16.54
CA ASP A 102 -6.78 -2.02 17.33
C ASP A 102 -6.49 -0.77 16.48
N ALA A 103 -7.01 -0.72 15.25
CA ALA A 103 -6.83 0.44 14.39
C ALA A 103 -7.44 1.70 15.02
N ARG A 104 -6.63 2.77 15.08
CA ARG A 104 -7.03 4.07 15.62
C ARG A 104 -7.66 4.96 14.57
N LEU A 105 -7.22 4.79 13.33
CA LEU A 105 -7.68 5.54 12.18
C LEU A 105 -7.81 4.60 10.98
N VAL A 106 -8.84 4.82 10.15
CA VAL A 106 -9.03 4.14 8.88
C VAL A 106 -9.17 5.16 7.76
N PHE A 107 -8.28 5.08 6.77
CA PHE A 107 -8.47 5.75 5.49
C PHE A 107 -9.41 4.92 4.63
N VAL A 108 -10.48 5.53 4.10
CA VAL A 108 -11.53 4.82 3.38
C VAL A 108 -11.87 5.50 2.06
N ALA A 109 -12.07 4.70 1.01
CA ALA A 109 -12.60 5.22 -0.25
C ALA A 109 -14.05 5.74 -0.07
N PRO A 110 -14.47 6.80 -0.79
CA PRO A 110 -15.82 7.37 -0.66
C PRO A 110 -16.93 6.32 -0.77
N ALA A 111 -16.80 5.39 -1.74
CA ALA A 111 -17.79 4.34 -1.98
C ALA A 111 -17.94 3.34 -0.81
N GLU A 112 -16.92 3.19 0.02
CA GLU A 112 -16.89 2.22 1.12
C GLU A 112 -17.17 2.86 2.50
N ARG A 113 -17.34 4.18 2.55
CA ARG A 113 -17.45 4.93 3.80
C ARG A 113 -18.63 4.47 4.67
N GLU A 114 -19.81 4.33 4.09
CA GLU A 114 -21.00 3.93 4.84
C GLU A 114 -20.87 2.50 5.38
N ARG A 115 -20.37 1.60 4.56
CA ARG A 115 -20.11 0.21 4.93
C ARG A 115 -19.12 0.11 6.08
N LEU A 116 -18.02 0.87 6.01
CA LEU A 116 -17.01 0.92 7.06
C LEU A 116 -17.59 1.50 8.36
N ALA A 117 -18.32 2.62 8.28
CA ALA A 117 -18.93 3.27 9.46
C ALA A 117 -19.91 2.34 10.18
N ALA A 118 -20.75 1.63 9.42
CA ALA A 118 -21.66 0.65 9.98
C ALA A 118 -20.93 -0.50 10.70
N SER A 119 -19.83 -0.99 10.12
CA SER A 119 -18.99 -2.04 10.74
C SER A 119 -18.26 -1.52 11.98
N ALA A 120 -17.72 -0.32 11.96
CA ALA A 120 -17.04 0.29 13.12
C ALA A 120 -18.00 0.47 14.30
N ALA A 121 -19.24 0.87 14.03
CA ALA A 121 -20.27 0.99 15.07
C ALA A 121 -20.59 -0.38 15.72
N ARG A 122 -20.70 -1.45 14.92
CA ARG A 122 -20.93 -2.81 15.44
C ARG A 122 -19.71 -3.37 16.19
N ALA A 123 -18.52 -3.02 15.75
CA ALA A 123 -17.28 -3.40 16.44
C ALA A 123 -17.10 -2.73 17.80
N GLY A 124 -17.91 -1.71 18.13
CA GLY A 124 -17.87 -1.01 19.41
C GLY A 124 -16.58 -0.23 19.67
N ARG A 125 -15.88 0.17 18.60
CA ARG A 125 -14.58 0.86 18.68
C ARG A 125 -14.69 2.32 18.24
N ALA A 126 -14.04 3.21 18.99
CA ALA A 126 -13.86 4.58 18.56
C ALA A 126 -12.71 4.63 17.52
N ILE A 127 -13.08 4.64 16.25
CA ILE A 127 -12.13 4.68 15.12
C ILE A 127 -12.36 5.98 14.36
N GLU A 128 -11.30 6.74 14.14
CA GLU A 128 -11.37 7.91 13.25
C GLU A 128 -11.46 7.45 11.80
N ILE A 129 -12.42 7.97 11.04
CA ILE A 129 -12.65 7.61 9.64
C ILE A 129 -12.34 8.81 8.76
N VAL A 130 -11.29 8.67 7.94
CA VAL A 130 -10.85 9.69 6.99
C VAL A 130 -11.16 9.23 5.56
N THR A 131 -12.01 9.98 4.86
CA THR A 131 -12.37 9.65 3.47
C THR A 131 -11.32 10.18 2.51
N VAL A 132 -10.85 9.31 1.62
CA VAL A 132 -9.84 9.60 0.60
C VAL A 132 -10.22 8.92 -0.71
N ASP A 133 -10.28 9.69 -1.80
CA ASP A 133 -10.37 9.08 -3.13
C ASP A 133 -9.00 8.49 -3.48
N PRO A 134 -8.92 7.21 -3.92
CA PRO A 134 -7.66 6.54 -4.26
C PRO A 134 -6.79 7.27 -5.28
N ASP A 135 -7.37 8.12 -6.12
CA ASP A 135 -6.68 8.85 -7.18
C ASP A 135 -6.91 10.37 -7.13
N CYS A 136 -7.31 10.94 -5.98
CA CYS A 136 -7.45 12.39 -5.87
C CYS A 136 -6.12 13.10 -6.08
N GLU A 137 -6.19 14.35 -6.52
CA GLU A 137 -5.00 15.19 -6.72
C GLU A 137 -4.47 15.71 -5.39
N GLU A 138 -5.35 16.34 -4.64
CA GLU A 138 -5.05 16.86 -3.33
C GLU A 138 -5.38 15.81 -2.27
N PHE A 139 -4.43 15.54 -1.43
CA PHE A 139 -4.61 14.64 -0.31
C PHE A 139 -4.63 15.44 0.99
N ILE A 140 -5.53 15.07 1.90
CA ILE A 140 -5.72 15.82 3.17
C ILE A 140 -4.42 16.00 3.97
N THR A 141 -3.46 15.08 3.83
CA THR A 141 -2.17 15.19 4.48
C THR A 141 -1.25 16.22 3.85
N ASP A 142 -1.53 16.67 2.62
CA ASP A 142 -0.71 17.67 1.93
C ASP A 142 -0.85 19.05 2.57
N LEU A 143 -1.93 19.25 3.37
CA LEU A 143 -2.16 20.45 4.17
C LEU A 143 -1.37 20.44 5.50
N ALA A 144 -0.87 19.28 5.94
CA ALA A 144 -0.09 19.18 7.15
C ALA A 144 1.32 19.76 6.96
N GLN A 145 1.84 20.42 7.98
CA GLN A 145 3.24 20.82 7.99
C GLN A 145 4.12 19.57 8.05
N ARG A 146 5.27 19.62 7.40
CA ARG A 146 6.23 18.53 7.41
C ARG A 146 6.75 18.28 8.83
N SER A 147 6.84 17.01 9.23
CA SER A 147 7.48 16.62 10.48
C SER A 147 8.92 16.18 10.22
N ASP A 148 9.89 16.92 10.76
CA ASP A 148 11.31 16.57 10.66
C ASP A 148 11.80 15.76 11.89
N GLY A 149 11.00 15.69 12.98
CA GLY A 149 11.35 15.04 14.25
C GLY A 149 10.66 13.68 14.44
N LEU A 150 10.78 12.75 13.47
CA LEU A 150 10.19 11.43 13.62
C LEU A 150 10.95 10.57 14.63
N ALA A 151 10.21 9.89 15.51
CA ALA A 151 10.80 8.90 16.40
C ALA A 151 11.60 7.85 15.60
N PRO A 152 12.75 7.39 16.11
CA PRO A 152 13.48 6.31 15.46
C PRO A 152 12.60 5.08 15.27
N SER A 153 12.82 4.34 14.18
CA SER A 153 12.23 3.02 13.97
C SER A 153 13.33 2.00 13.69
N ALA A 154 13.15 0.79 14.17
CA ALA A 154 14.11 -0.29 14.06
C ALA A 154 13.60 -1.38 13.11
N CYS A 155 14.50 -2.21 12.62
CA CYS A 155 14.21 -3.36 11.75
C CYS A 155 13.17 -4.32 12.36
N GLY A 156 13.22 -4.48 13.69
CA GLY A 156 12.30 -5.35 14.45
C GLY A 156 10.95 -4.74 14.80
N ASP A 157 10.73 -3.46 14.54
CA ASP A 157 9.45 -2.84 14.83
C ASP A 157 8.38 -3.30 13.85
N ASP A 158 7.14 -3.42 14.33
CA ASP A 158 5.97 -3.78 13.54
C ASP A 158 5.73 -2.74 12.45
N ALA A 159 5.48 -3.20 11.22
CA ALA A 159 5.29 -2.33 10.07
C ALA A 159 3.97 -2.59 9.33
N LEU A 160 3.57 -3.86 9.23
CA LEU A 160 2.42 -4.30 8.45
C LEU A 160 1.63 -5.35 9.22
N MET A 161 0.32 -5.15 9.33
CA MET A 161 -0.59 -6.17 9.84
C MET A 161 -1.54 -6.64 8.74
N MET A 162 -1.59 -7.94 8.52
CA MET A 162 -2.42 -8.57 7.50
C MET A 162 -3.40 -9.54 8.12
N TYR A 163 -4.58 -9.66 7.52
CA TYR A 163 -5.55 -10.67 7.90
C TYR A 163 -5.65 -11.77 6.85
N THR A 164 -5.53 -13.01 7.28
CA THR A 164 -5.71 -14.20 6.44
C THR A 164 -7.04 -14.87 6.79
N SER A 165 -7.66 -15.51 5.80
CA SER A 165 -8.90 -16.28 5.96
C SER A 165 -8.67 -17.58 6.71
N GLY A 166 -8.25 -17.59 7.95
CA GLY A 166 -7.88 -18.80 8.69
C GLY A 166 -8.77 -20.04 8.36
N THR A 167 -8.20 -21.23 8.44
CA THR A 167 -8.88 -22.51 8.17
C THR A 167 -10.13 -22.74 9.06
N THR A 168 -10.26 -21.96 10.12
CA THR A 168 -11.39 -22.01 11.09
C THR A 168 -12.50 -21.00 10.77
N GLY A 169 -12.41 -20.26 9.66
CA GLY A 169 -13.39 -19.23 9.28
C GLY A 169 -13.21 -17.88 10.00
N VAL A 170 -12.42 -17.81 11.07
CA VAL A 170 -12.11 -16.57 11.78
C VAL A 170 -10.83 -15.99 11.21
N PRO A 171 -10.81 -14.71 10.76
CA PRO A 171 -9.59 -14.08 10.24
C PRO A 171 -8.49 -14.05 11.30
N LYS A 172 -7.26 -14.39 10.89
CA LYS A 172 -6.07 -14.33 11.76
C LYS A 172 -5.20 -13.15 11.36
N GLY A 173 -4.86 -12.30 12.32
CA GLY A 173 -3.93 -11.19 12.15
C GLY A 173 -2.49 -11.71 12.15
N VAL A 174 -1.73 -11.38 11.11
CA VAL A 174 -0.29 -11.64 10.99
C VAL A 174 0.43 -10.31 10.98
N VAL A 175 1.38 -10.13 11.87
CA VAL A 175 2.21 -8.92 11.95
C VAL A 175 3.56 -9.19 11.33
N LEU A 176 4.00 -8.29 10.47
CA LEU A 176 5.31 -8.30 9.82
C LEU A 176 6.09 -7.07 10.26
N THR A 177 7.35 -7.29 10.62
CA THR A 177 8.28 -6.21 10.96
C THR A 177 8.80 -5.50 9.70
N HIS A 178 9.42 -4.32 9.85
CA HIS A 178 10.14 -3.66 8.77
C HIS A 178 11.12 -4.60 8.08
N GLY A 179 11.87 -5.37 8.87
CA GLY A 179 12.83 -6.36 8.35
C GLY A 179 12.16 -7.45 7.52
N ASN A 180 11.01 -7.99 7.94
CA ASN A 180 10.26 -8.99 7.17
C ASN A 180 9.80 -8.44 5.82
N VAL A 181 9.21 -7.24 5.84
CA VAL A 181 8.70 -6.56 4.63
C VAL A 181 9.82 -6.32 3.62
N ILE A 182 10.96 -5.78 4.08
CA ILE A 182 12.11 -5.49 3.22
C ILE A 182 12.76 -6.77 2.72
N ALA A 183 12.89 -7.80 3.57
CA ALA A 183 13.46 -9.10 3.17
C ALA A 183 12.63 -9.73 2.05
N GLY A 184 11.29 -9.65 2.14
CA GLY A 184 10.40 -10.10 1.07
C GLY A 184 10.66 -9.39 -0.26
N GLY A 185 10.73 -8.06 -0.24
CA GLY A 185 11.05 -7.26 -1.44
C GLY A 185 12.43 -7.55 -2.02
N ARG A 186 13.45 -7.72 -1.16
CA ARG A 186 14.81 -8.12 -1.58
C ARG A 186 14.82 -9.49 -2.24
N PHE A 187 14.14 -10.45 -1.64
CA PHE A 187 14.06 -11.81 -2.18
C PHE A 187 13.45 -11.80 -3.59
N VAL A 188 12.33 -11.09 -3.78
CA VAL A 188 11.69 -10.94 -5.09
C VAL A 188 12.64 -10.28 -6.09
N SER A 189 13.25 -9.16 -5.71
CA SER A 189 14.18 -8.42 -6.59
C SER A 189 15.36 -9.28 -7.03
N GLN A 190 15.95 -10.06 -6.11
CA GLN A 190 17.08 -10.95 -6.40
C GLN A 190 16.68 -12.16 -7.24
N ALA A 191 15.56 -12.82 -6.90
CA ALA A 191 15.08 -14.00 -7.60
C ALA A 191 14.74 -13.74 -9.08
N HIS A 192 14.30 -12.53 -9.38
CA HIS A 192 13.95 -12.11 -10.74
C HIS A 192 15.00 -11.20 -11.40
N ALA A 193 16.15 -10.97 -10.75
CA ALA A 193 17.22 -10.09 -11.22
C ALA A 193 16.74 -8.68 -11.58
N LEU A 194 15.76 -8.14 -10.81
CA LEU A 194 15.16 -6.84 -11.06
C LEU A 194 16.11 -5.70 -10.70
N THR A 195 16.05 -4.63 -11.48
CA THR A 195 16.89 -3.44 -11.39
C THR A 195 16.04 -2.16 -11.40
N GLU A 196 16.68 -1.02 -11.27
CA GLU A 196 16.02 0.29 -11.39
C GLU A 196 15.35 0.56 -12.74
N ARG A 197 15.63 -0.26 -13.76
CA ARG A 197 15.04 -0.16 -15.10
C ARG A 197 13.72 -0.91 -15.21
N ASP A 198 13.41 -1.72 -14.20
CA ASP A 198 12.23 -2.57 -14.24
C ASP A 198 10.98 -1.85 -13.77
N ARG A 199 9.88 -2.10 -14.48
CA ARG A 199 8.57 -1.55 -14.20
C ARG A 199 7.53 -2.65 -14.19
N VAL A 200 6.86 -2.83 -13.04
CA VAL A 200 5.82 -3.86 -12.87
C VAL A 200 4.44 -3.31 -13.19
N LEU A 201 3.60 -4.11 -13.86
CA LEU A 201 2.16 -3.87 -13.92
C LEU A 201 1.49 -4.48 -12.68
N ALA A 202 1.01 -3.62 -11.76
CA ALA A 202 0.51 -3.97 -10.43
C ALA A 202 -1.01 -4.08 -10.41
N VAL A 203 -1.56 -5.14 -11.02
CA VAL A 203 -3.03 -5.34 -11.15
C VAL A 203 -3.68 -6.02 -9.95
N LEU A 204 -2.90 -6.63 -9.05
CA LEU A 204 -3.43 -7.30 -7.88
C LEU A 204 -3.83 -6.27 -6.81
N PRO A 205 -4.92 -6.52 -6.05
CA PRO A 205 -5.35 -5.60 -5.00
C PRO A 205 -4.31 -5.45 -3.89
N LEU A 206 -4.01 -4.20 -3.50
CA LEU A 206 -2.98 -3.89 -2.52
C LEU A 206 -3.32 -4.35 -1.09
N TYR A 207 -4.53 -4.83 -0.83
CA TYR A 207 -4.86 -5.48 0.44
C TYR A 207 -4.43 -6.97 0.51
N HIS A 208 -3.80 -7.53 -0.53
CA HIS A 208 -3.18 -8.85 -0.53
C HIS A 208 -1.66 -8.77 -0.44
N ILE A 209 -1.06 -9.67 0.36
CA ILE A 209 0.39 -9.70 0.62
C ILE A 209 1.22 -9.80 -0.67
N ASN A 210 0.74 -10.54 -1.69
CA ASN A 210 1.40 -10.65 -2.97
C ASN A 210 1.57 -9.25 -3.63
N ALA A 211 0.49 -8.48 -3.75
CA ALA A 211 0.58 -7.12 -4.29
C ALA A 211 1.52 -6.23 -3.47
N GLN A 212 1.42 -6.30 -2.15
CA GLN A 212 2.21 -5.47 -1.24
C GLN A 212 3.71 -5.71 -1.40
N ILE A 213 4.13 -6.96 -1.29
CA ILE A 213 5.57 -7.30 -1.29
C ILE A 213 6.12 -7.28 -2.72
N VAL A 214 5.42 -7.93 -3.65
CA VAL A 214 5.96 -8.15 -4.99
C VAL A 214 5.85 -6.88 -5.86
N THR A 215 4.72 -6.16 -5.78
CA THR A 215 4.48 -5.03 -6.70
C THR A 215 4.69 -3.64 -6.09
N ALA A 216 4.74 -3.50 -4.76
CA ALA A 216 5.00 -2.21 -4.13
C ALA A 216 6.38 -2.16 -3.43
N ILE A 217 6.73 -3.17 -2.62
CA ILE A 217 7.99 -3.15 -1.87
C ILE A 217 9.18 -3.54 -2.74
N ALA A 218 9.07 -4.53 -3.64
CA ALA A 218 10.21 -4.91 -4.47
C ALA A 218 10.69 -3.75 -5.37
N PRO A 219 9.83 -3.00 -6.11
CA PRO A 219 10.27 -1.79 -6.82
C PRO A 219 10.95 -0.76 -5.91
N LEU A 220 10.43 -0.56 -4.70
CA LEU A 220 11.07 0.33 -3.74
C LEU A 220 12.49 -0.15 -3.35
N VAL A 221 12.69 -1.47 -3.26
CA VAL A 221 14.00 -2.07 -2.92
C VAL A 221 15.01 -1.92 -4.04
N HIS A 222 14.65 -2.27 -5.28
CA HIS A 222 15.59 -2.21 -6.41
C HIS A 222 15.62 -0.84 -7.12
N GLY A 223 14.76 0.09 -6.73
CA GLY A 223 14.72 1.44 -7.29
C GLY A 223 13.96 1.54 -8.61
N GLY A 224 13.17 0.54 -8.96
CA GLY A 224 12.32 0.52 -10.14
C GLY A 224 10.98 1.22 -9.95
N SER A 225 9.99 0.90 -10.77
CA SER A 225 8.68 1.54 -10.74
C SER A 225 7.52 0.56 -10.89
N LEU A 226 6.31 1.05 -10.61
CA LEU A 226 5.09 0.29 -10.82
C LEU A 226 4.02 1.12 -11.53
N VAL A 227 3.20 0.44 -12.33
CA VAL A 227 1.96 0.97 -12.89
C VAL A 227 0.81 0.32 -12.14
N MET A 228 0.01 1.11 -11.45
CA MET A 228 -1.06 0.60 -10.58
C MET A 228 -2.43 1.04 -11.08
N PRO A 229 -3.09 0.23 -11.94
CA PRO A 229 -4.48 0.48 -12.30
C PRO A 229 -5.40 0.22 -11.09
N ARG A 230 -6.56 0.86 -11.10
CA ARG A 230 -7.58 0.73 -10.03
C ARG A 230 -8.01 -0.72 -9.82
N ARG A 231 -8.06 -1.50 -10.91
CA ARG A 231 -8.45 -2.90 -10.88
C ARG A 231 -7.88 -3.65 -12.07
N PHE A 232 -7.86 -4.96 -12.00
CA PHE A 232 -7.58 -5.80 -13.16
C PHE A 232 -8.69 -5.68 -14.20
N SER A 233 -8.30 -5.55 -15.47
CA SER A 233 -9.16 -5.61 -16.64
C SER A 233 -8.44 -6.44 -17.72
N ALA A 234 -9.02 -7.57 -18.13
CA ALA A 234 -8.39 -8.41 -19.15
C ALA A 234 -8.27 -7.67 -20.50
N GLY A 235 -9.27 -6.83 -20.85
CA GLY A 235 -9.25 -6.07 -22.09
C GLY A 235 -8.25 -4.91 -22.13
N GLU A 236 -7.80 -4.42 -20.96
CA GLU A 236 -6.87 -3.29 -20.87
C GLU A 236 -5.45 -3.74 -20.50
N PHE A 237 -5.28 -4.99 -20.08
CA PHE A 237 -4.03 -5.48 -19.49
C PHE A 237 -2.82 -5.24 -20.40
N TRP A 238 -2.90 -5.69 -21.65
CA TRP A 238 -1.79 -5.57 -22.59
C TRP A 238 -1.57 -4.14 -23.07
N SER A 239 -2.64 -3.36 -23.27
CA SER A 239 -2.50 -1.95 -23.62
C SER A 239 -1.84 -1.14 -22.51
N LEU A 240 -2.15 -1.43 -21.24
CA LEU A 240 -1.47 -0.83 -20.07
C LEU A 240 -0.01 -1.27 -19.99
N ALA A 241 0.26 -2.59 -20.15
CA ALA A 241 1.61 -3.12 -20.10
C ALA A 241 2.51 -2.48 -21.16
N CYS A 242 2.07 -2.46 -22.40
CA CYS A 242 2.82 -1.89 -23.52
C CYS A 242 2.88 -0.36 -23.46
N GLY A 243 1.75 0.31 -23.21
CA GLY A 243 1.66 1.77 -23.19
C GLY A 243 2.55 2.41 -22.11
N HIS A 244 2.66 1.76 -20.95
CA HIS A 244 3.53 2.19 -19.87
C HIS A 244 4.91 1.52 -19.84
N ARG A 245 5.26 0.72 -20.85
CA ARG A 245 6.55 0.02 -20.99
C ARG A 245 6.87 -0.84 -19.75
N CYS A 246 5.89 -1.59 -19.26
CA CYS A 246 6.14 -2.52 -18.17
C CYS A 246 7.07 -3.64 -18.66
N THR A 247 8.11 -3.96 -17.86
CA THR A 247 9.10 -4.98 -18.18
C THR A 247 8.75 -6.34 -17.59
N TRP A 248 7.88 -6.34 -16.57
CA TRP A 248 7.39 -7.57 -15.97
C TRP A 248 6.00 -7.40 -15.36
N ILE A 249 5.36 -8.54 -15.07
CA ILE A 249 4.01 -8.62 -14.55
C ILE A 249 3.99 -9.57 -13.35
N ASN A 250 3.13 -9.27 -12.38
CA ASN A 250 2.85 -10.16 -11.26
C ASN A 250 1.36 -10.48 -11.24
N VAL A 251 1.03 -11.74 -11.51
CA VAL A 251 -0.34 -12.22 -11.66
C VAL A 251 -0.54 -13.55 -10.95
N VAL A 252 -1.78 -13.89 -10.67
CA VAL A 252 -2.20 -15.20 -10.13
C VAL A 252 -2.78 -16.08 -11.25
N PRO A 253 -2.83 -17.42 -11.08
CA PRO A 253 -3.32 -18.34 -12.13
C PRO A 253 -4.67 -17.95 -12.73
N THR A 254 -5.60 -17.44 -11.93
CA THR A 254 -6.91 -16.97 -12.39
C THR A 254 -6.79 -15.85 -13.44
N ILE A 255 -5.88 -14.90 -13.23
CA ILE A 255 -5.63 -13.81 -14.18
C ILE A 255 -5.04 -14.38 -15.48
N ILE A 256 -4.11 -15.32 -15.39
CA ILE A 256 -3.56 -16.01 -16.57
C ILE A 256 -4.67 -16.66 -17.37
N SER A 257 -5.60 -17.35 -16.71
CA SER A 257 -6.74 -17.99 -17.38
C SER A 257 -7.62 -16.96 -18.11
N TYR A 258 -7.87 -15.80 -17.53
CA TYR A 258 -8.63 -14.73 -18.19
C TYR A 258 -7.88 -14.14 -19.38
N LEU A 259 -6.57 -13.96 -19.27
CA LEU A 259 -5.75 -13.43 -20.39
C LEU A 259 -5.67 -14.40 -21.55
N LEU A 260 -5.55 -15.71 -21.28
CA LEU A 260 -5.54 -16.76 -22.32
C LEU A 260 -6.90 -17.00 -22.98
N ALA A 261 -8.00 -16.66 -22.30
CA ALA A 261 -9.36 -16.73 -22.87
C ALA A 261 -9.75 -15.46 -23.65
N GLY A 262 -8.95 -14.40 -23.54
CA GLY A 262 -9.15 -13.13 -24.25
C GLY A 262 -8.62 -13.17 -25.69
N PRO A 263 -8.84 -12.10 -26.47
CA PRO A 263 -8.20 -11.95 -27.77
C PRO A 263 -6.68 -11.86 -27.60
N ASP A 264 -5.95 -12.32 -28.62
CA ASP A 264 -4.49 -12.16 -28.67
C ASP A 264 -4.09 -10.67 -28.53
N PRO A 265 -2.97 -10.39 -27.86
CA PRO A 265 -2.50 -9.04 -27.61
C PRO A 265 -2.14 -8.26 -28.88
#